data_03edf0dd9462ac05472a2ef4cc07ea37
#
_entry.id   03edf0dd9462ac05472a2ef4cc07ea37
#
_cell.length_a   1.000
_cell.length_b   1.000
_cell.length_c   1.000
_cell.angle_alpha   90.00
_cell.angle_beta   90.00
_cell.angle_gamma   90.00
#
_symmetry.space_group_name_H-M   'P 1'
#
loop_
_entity.id
_entity.type
_entity.pdbx_description
1 polymer ?
#
loop_
_entity_poly.entity_id
_entity_poly.type
_entity_poly.pdbx_seq_one_letter_code
_entity_poly.pdbx_strand_id
1 'polypeptide(L)'
;MRRSHLGVNAFIGGLMLNYDSNNLLLDEESDYVVVEADEFDRSFHRLTPYAAIVTATEADHLDIYGTAAEYVAAFGTFVGLLRPGGFVIAEEEAEIHPESLPEGTRLYHYGASEQCDYYYDRVSYEGEHLFFDLHTPDGVLRHLELGTPIRINVLNATAAIAMALRVGLTEEEIRPALADYRGIHRRFERTRIGTDGPVVIDEYAHHPGEVRRSLLSIRELYPGKRITLVFQPHLYSRTRDFMEDFGKALSTVDDVILAPIYPAREEPTPGITSEALLERITSPHKRVVPLEALPEELEHHSFDVLVMMGAGDIEFEIPKVIDHLRRSGQ
;
A
#
# COMPACT_ATOMS: atom_id res chain seq x y z
N MET A 1 -5.29 -1.16 17.53
CA MET A 1 -6.61 -1.45 18.17
C MET A 1 -6.72 -2.89 18.70
N ARG A 2 -6.40 -3.95 17.95
CA ARG A 2 -6.53 -5.35 18.43
C ARG A 2 -5.80 -5.66 19.75
N ARG A 3 -4.63 -5.07 19.98
CA ARG A 3 -3.82 -5.23 21.20
C ARG A 3 -4.07 -4.15 22.25
N SER A 4 -5.11 -3.34 22.11
CA SER A 4 -5.52 -2.33 23.08
C SER A 4 -6.61 -2.85 24.02
N HIS A 5 -6.97 -2.06 25.02
CA HIS A 5 -8.07 -2.33 25.93
C HIS A 5 -9.43 -2.48 25.23
N LEU A 6 -9.60 -1.99 23.99
CA LEU A 6 -10.83 -2.14 23.22
C LEU A 6 -10.97 -3.52 22.60
N GLY A 7 -9.86 -4.20 22.28
CA GLY A 7 -9.87 -5.39 21.44
C GLY A 7 -10.77 -5.18 20.21
N VAL A 8 -10.42 -5.52 19.02
CA VAL A 8 -11.34 -5.30 17.89
C VAL A 8 -11.52 -6.57 17.08
N ASN A 9 -12.71 -6.74 16.57
CA ASN A 9 -12.95 -7.61 15.43
C ASN A 9 -12.43 -6.91 14.17
N ALA A 10 -11.95 -7.67 13.20
CA ALA A 10 -11.53 -7.09 11.92
C ALA A 10 -11.87 -8.03 10.78
N PHE A 11 -12.36 -7.45 9.68
CA PHE A 11 -12.51 -8.09 8.40
C PHE A 11 -11.89 -7.17 7.34
N ILE A 12 -10.77 -7.60 6.76
CA ILE A 12 -9.97 -6.80 5.83
C ILE A 12 -9.67 -7.57 4.55
N GLY A 13 -9.40 -6.86 3.47
CA GLY A 13 -9.18 -7.44 2.13
C GLY A 13 -7.83 -8.15 1.97
N GLY A 14 -6.84 -7.89 2.85
CA GLY A 14 -5.51 -8.47 2.77
C GLY A 14 -5.18 -9.41 3.94
N LEU A 15 -4.18 -10.27 3.76
CA LEU A 15 -3.68 -11.17 4.79
C LEU A 15 -2.63 -10.46 5.66
N MET A 16 -2.91 -10.28 6.95
CA MET A 16 -2.04 -9.57 7.90
C MET A 16 -0.85 -10.41 8.34
N LEU A 17 0.36 -9.87 8.21
CA LEU A 17 1.60 -10.54 8.64
C LEU A 17 1.73 -10.66 10.17
N ASN A 18 1.04 -9.82 10.94
CA ASN A 18 1.04 -9.88 12.41
C ASN A 18 0.18 -11.00 13.00
N TYR A 19 -0.72 -11.60 12.20
CA TYR A 19 -1.77 -12.51 12.71
C TYR A 19 -1.86 -13.78 11.86
N ASP A 20 -0.72 -14.48 11.70
CA ASP A 20 -0.62 -15.75 10.98
C ASP A 20 -1.24 -15.71 9.57
N SER A 21 -1.07 -14.58 8.89
CA SER A 21 -1.61 -14.35 7.55
C SER A 21 -3.13 -14.49 7.48
N ASN A 22 -3.83 -13.96 8.48
CA ASN A 22 -5.29 -13.99 8.53
C ASN A 22 -5.87 -12.61 8.19
N ASN A 23 -7.04 -12.60 7.58
CA ASN A 23 -7.83 -11.39 7.27
C ASN A 23 -9.09 -11.26 8.12
N LEU A 24 -9.39 -12.25 8.96
CA LEU A 24 -10.51 -12.24 9.92
C LEU A 24 -9.95 -12.37 11.34
N LEU A 25 -10.18 -11.37 12.16
CA LEU A 25 -9.88 -11.39 13.59
C LEU A 25 -11.19 -11.29 14.37
N LEU A 26 -11.36 -12.16 15.36
CA LEU A 26 -12.52 -12.17 16.22
C LEU A 26 -12.13 -11.94 17.68
N ASP A 27 -12.96 -11.19 18.37
CA ASP A 27 -12.89 -10.92 19.80
C ASP A 27 -14.31 -10.86 20.34
N GLU A 28 -14.68 -11.83 21.16
CA GLU A 28 -16.06 -11.97 21.68
C GLU A 28 -16.44 -10.86 22.67
N GLU A 29 -15.45 -10.19 23.26
CA GLU A 29 -15.66 -9.12 24.24
C GLU A 29 -15.70 -7.73 23.61
N SER A 30 -15.35 -7.58 22.33
CA SER A 30 -15.27 -6.29 21.67
C SER A 30 -16.56 -5.89 20.97
N ASP A 31 -17.00 -4.67 21.24
CA ASP A 31 -18.12 -4.01 20.55
C ASP A 31 -17.71 -3.38 19.20
N TYR A 32 -16.41 -3.42 18.86
CA TYR A 32 -15.88 -2.80 17.65
C TYR A 32 -15.57 -3.83 16.57
N VAL A 33 -15.86 -3.47 15.33
CA VAL A 33 -15.39 -4.17 14.14
C VAL A 33 -14.77 -3.16 13.15
N VAL A 34 -13.57 -3.49 12.67
CA VAL A 34 -12.91 -2.77 11.57
C VAL A 34 -13.19 -3.54 10.28
N VAL A 35 -13.75 -2.87 9.30
CA VAL A 35 -14.10 -3.47 8.00
C VAL A 35 -13.47 -2.64 6.89
N GLU A 36 -12.87 -3.31 5.92
CA GLU A 36 -12.50 -2.68 4.65
C GLU A 36 -13.77 -2.42 3.85
N ALA A 37 -14.06 -1.14 3.57
CA ALA A 37 -15.25 -0.71 2.86
C ALA A 37 -14.93 -0.64 1.37
N ASP A 38 -15.41 -1.62 0.59
CA ASP A 38 -15.15 -1.75 -0.84
C ASP A 38 -16.12 -0.87 -1.64
N GLU A 39 -15.56 0.08 -2.40
CA GLU A 39 -16.30 0.98 -3.27
C GLU A 39 -16.59 0.40 -4.65
N PHE A 40 -15.85 -0.61 -5.11
CA PHE A 40 -15.86 -1.11 -6.50
C PHE A 40 -17.28 -1.29 -7.06
N ASP A 41 -18.16 -2.03 -6.37
CA ASP A 41 -19.55 -2.28 -6.78
C ASP A 41 -20.59 -1.54 -5.93
N ARG A 42 -20.16 -0.47 -5.24
CA ARG A 42 -20.94 0.28 -4.25
C ARG A 42 -21.37 -0.55 -3.03
N SER A 43 -20.69 -1.67 -2.75
CA SER A 43 -21.03 -2.51 -1.61
C SER A 43 -20.89 -1.79 -0.27
N PHE A 44 -19.98 -0.80 -0.16
CA PHE A 44 -19.83 0.05 1.02
C PHE A 44 -21.12 0.82 1.39
N HIS A 45 -22.07 1.04 0.47
CA HIS A 45 -23.38 1.64 0.77
C HIS A 45 -24.31 0.74 1.61
N ARG A 46 -23.92 -0.53 1.82
CA ARG A 46 -24.66 -1.45 2.70
C ARG A 46 -24.21 -1.37 4.16
N LEU A 47 -23.14 -0.64 4.42
CA LEU A 47 -22.60 -0.43 5.75
C LEU A 47 -23.34 0.72 6.46
N THR A 48 -23.37 0.68 7.79
CA THR A 48 -23.85 1.76 8.65
C THR A 48 -22.78 2.06 9.70
N PRO A 49 -21.67 2.71 9.31
CA PRO A 49 -20.53 2.87 10.19
C PRO A 49 -20.79 3.88 11.30
N TYR A 50 -20.11 3.69 12.44
CA TYR A 50 -20.00 4.72 13.47
C TYR A 50 -18.90 5.72 13.09
N ALA A 51 -17.80 5.21 12.55
CA ALA A 51 -16.70 6.04 12.08
C ALA A 51 -16.17 5.51 10.74
N ALA A 52 -15.68 6.41 9.89
CA ALA A 52 -15.10 6.07 8.60
C ALA A 52 -13.76 6.79 8.39
N ILE A 53 -12.83 6.10 7.71
CA ILE A 53 -11.66 6.72 7.09
C ILE A 53 -11.92 6.75 5.59
N VAL A 54 -11.72 7.91 4.96
CA VAL A 54 -11.72 8.07 3.51
C VAL A 54 -10.31 8.46 3.08
N THR A 55 -9.65 7.58 2.35
CA THR A 55 -8.23 7.72 1.96
C THR A 55 -8.03 8.44 0.64
N ALA A 56 -9.01 8.38 -0.24
CA ALA A 56 -9.02 9.08 -1.53
C ALA A 56 -10.45 9.08 -2.10
N THR A 57 -10.71 10.04 -2.97
CA THR A 57 -11.91 10.11 -3.84
C THR A 57 -11.50 10.35 -5.29
N GLU A 58 -10.23 10.11 -5.63
CA GLU A 58 -9.71 10.17 -7.00
C GLU A 58 -10.46 9.14 -7.86
N ALA A 59 -10.90 9.56 -9.04
CA ALA A 59 -11.78 8.75 -9.87
C ALA A 59 -11.15 7.42 -10.29
N ASP A 60 -11.81 6.33 -9.95
CA ASP A 60 -11.53 4.98 -10.38
C ASP A 60 -12.85 4.27 -10.77
N HIS A 61 -12.75 3.08 -11.35
CA HIS A 61 -13.93 2.25 -11.68
C HIS A 61 -15.00 2.97 -12.50
N LEU A 62 -14.57 3.80 -13.48
CA LEU A 62 -15.50 4.59 -14.29
C LEU A 62 -16.43 3.75 -15.18
N ASP A 63 -16.11 2.49 -15.40
CA ASP A 63 -16.99 1.48 -16.00
C ASP A 63 -18.23 1.18 -15.12
N ILE A 64 -18.13 1.33 -13.81
CA ILE A 64 -19.21 1.14 -12.83
C ILE A 64 -19.90 2.47 -12.50
N TYR A 65 -19.11 3.54 -12.33
CA TYR A 65 -19.61 4.84 -11.87
C TYR A 65 -20.03 5.78 -12.98
N GLY A 66 -19.48 5.60 -14.19
CA GLY A 66 -19.77 6.44 -15.35
C GLY A 66 -18.95 7.73 -15.38
N THR A 67 -18.95 8.54 -14.33
CA THR A 67 -18.20 9.80 -14.24
C THR A 67 -17.47 9.97 -12.91
N ALA A 68 -16.43 10.83 -12.91
CA ALA A 68 -15.73 11.21 -11.68
C ALA A 68 -16.68 11.85 -10.65
N ALA A 69 -17.64 12.67 -11.09
CA ALA A 69 -18.61 13.29 -10.20
C ALA A 69 -19.55 12.27 -9.53
N GLU A 70 -19.96 11.23 -10.25
CA GLU A 70 -20.75 10.13 -9.68
C GLU A 70 -19.94 9.27 -8.72
N TYR A 71 -18.63 9.09 -8.97
CA TYR A 71 -17.73 8.43 -8.04
C TYR A 71 -17.61 9.20 -6.72
N VAL A 72 -17.32 10.51 -6.75
CA VAL A 72 -17.30 11.38 -5.57
C VAL A 72 -18.65 11.39 -4.84
N ALA A 73 -19.76 11.49 -5.56
CA ALA A 73 -21.10 11.47 -4.98
C ALA A 73 -21.41 10.16 -4.23
N ALA A 74 -20.82 9.03 -4.64
CA ALA A 74 -20.98 7.78 -3.94
C ALA A 74 -20.30 7.79 -2.56
N PHE A 75 -19.14 8.44 -2.40
CA PHE A 75 -18.53 8.66 -1.09
C PHE A 75 -19.38 9.57 -0.21
N GLY A 76 -19.99 10.64 -0.79
CA GLY A 76 -20.99 11.46 -0.09
C GLY A 76 -22.17 10.63 0.42
N THR A 77 -22.68 9.71 -0.40
CA THR A 77 -23.71 8.75 0.02
C THR A 77 -23.23 7.86 1.17
N PHE A 78 -22.01 7.30 1.08
CA PHE A 78 -21.45 6.43 2.11
C PHE A 78 -21.30 7.15 3.46
N VAL A 79 -20.72 8.36 3.49
CA VAL A 79 -20.56 9.10 4.73
C VAL A 79 -21.92 9.58 5.28
N GLY A 80 -22.92 9.72 4.43
CA GLY A 80 -24.32 9.98 4.82
C GLY A 80 -24.99 8.83 5.58
N LEU A 81 -24.41 7.62 5.54
CA LEU A 81 -24.88 6.44 6.27
C LEU A 81 -24.30 6.31 7.69
N LEU A 82 -23.47 7.27 8.12
CA LEU A 82 -22.92 7.25 9.47
C LEU A 82 -24.03 7.28 10.54
N ARG A 83 -23.76 6.59 11.63
CA ARG A 83 -24.64 6.63 12.81
C ARG A 83 -24.54 8.02 13.49
N PRO A 84 -25.61 8.47 14.14
CA PRO A 84 -25.60 9.72 14.91
C PRO A 84 -24.47 9.77 15.94
N GLY A 85 -23.76 10.92 16.01
CA GLY A 85 -22.63 11.11 16.90
C GLY A 85 -21.32 10.47 16.39
N GLY A 86 -21.34 9.91 15.18
CA GLY A 86 -20.16 9.37 14.51
C GLY A 86 -19.21 10.44 13.96
N PHE A 87 -18.17 10.01 13.24
CA PHE A 87 -17.20 10.92 12.64
C PHE A 87 -16.53 10.33 11.38
N VAL A 88 -16.02 11.22 10.55
CA VAL A 88 -15.19 10.88 9.38
C VAL A 88 -13.80 11.43 9.58
N ILE A 89 -12.80 10.69 9.14
CA ILE A 89 -11.41 11.11 9.00
C ILE A 89 -11.10 11.02 7.51
N ALA A 90 -11.03 12.17 6.83
CA ALA A 90 -10.80 12.26 5.39
C ALA A 90 -9.39 12.75 5.09
N GLU A 91 -8.76 12.17 4.10
CA GLU A 91 -7.50 12.68 3.56
C GLU A 91 -7.71 14.09 3.01
N GLU A 92 -6.68 14.94 3.06
CA GLU A 92 -6.81 16.39 2.77
C GLU A 92 -7.27 16.71 1.34
N GLU A 93 -6.99 15.82 0.38
CA GLU A 93 -7.43 15.94 -1.01
C GLU A 93 -8.75 15.20 -1.30
N ALA A 94 -9.28 14.44 -0.33
CA ALA A 94 -10.54 13.72 -0.50
C ALA A 94 -11.73 14.69 -0.51
N GLU A 95 -12.54 14.61 -1.55
CA GLU A 95 -13.72 15.48 -1.73
C GLU A 95 -14.90 14.94 -0.89
N ILE A 96 -14.92 15.29 0.42
CA ILE A 96 -16.04 15.02 1.31
C ILE A 96 -16.71 16.32 1.71
N HIS A 97 -17.97 16.48 1.26
CA HIS A 97 -18.73 17.69 1.54
C HIS A 97 -19.44 17.61 2.90
N PRO A 98 -19.29 18.60 3.80
CA PRO A 98 -19.93 18.59 5.12
C PRO A 98 -21.44 18.40 5.10
N GLU A 99 -22.12 18.89 4.05
CA GLU A 99 -23.56 18.72 3.86
C GLU A 99 -24.01 17.27 3.59
N SER A 100 -23.09 16.40 3.23
CA SER A 100 -23.35 14.96 3.07
C SER A 100 -23.42 14.21 4.40
N LEU A 101 -22.96 14.84 5.48
CA LEU A 101 -22.86 14.19 6.78
C LEU A 101 -24.16 14.30 7.59
N PRO A 102 -24.57 13.25 8.32
CA PRO A 102 -25.70 13.33 9.26
C PRO A 102 -25.47 14.41 10.32
N GLU A 103 -26.57 14.98 10.82
CA GLU A 103 -26.50 15.99 11.89
C GLU A 103 -25.74 15.45 13.12
N GLY A 104 -24.83 16.26 13.67
CA GLY A 104 -24.01 15.90 14.82
C GLY A 104 -22.78 15.03 14.51
N THR A 105 -22.57 14.68 13.24
CA THR A 105 -21.35 14.00 12.77
C THR A 105 -20.21 15.01 12.63
N ARG A 106 -18.97 14.59 12.91
CA ARG A 106 -17.77 15.44 12.77
C ARG A 106 -16.93 14.96 11.60
N LEU A 107 -16.37 15.91 10.86
CA LEU A 107 -15.36 15.70 9.84
C LEU A 107 -14.01 16.19 10.36
N TYR A 108 -13.00 15.33 10.25
CA TYR A 108 -11.60 15.64 10.53
C TYR A 108 -10.80 15.42 9.26
N HIS A 109 -9.83 16.28 9.00
CA HIS A 109 -8.89 16.10 7.90
C HIS A 109 -7.54 15.60 8.39
N TYR A 110 -6.91 14.73 7.59
CA TYR A 110 -5.56 14.28 7.83
C TYR A 110 -4.71 14.38 6.57
N GLY A 111 -3.42 14.61 6.72
CA GLY A 111 -2.50 14.75 5.60
C GLY A 111 -1.11 15.20 6.01
N ALA A 112 -0.42 15.85 5.08
CA ALA A 112 0.87 16.47 5.31
C ALA A 112 0.77 17.97 5.63
N SER A 113 -0.37 18.60 5.38
CA SER A 113 -0.59 20.03 5.60
C SER A 113 -0.87 20.34 7.06
N GLU A 114 -0.23 21.39 7.60
CA GLU A 114 -0.51 21.95 8.94
C GLU A 114 -1.96 22.46 9.08
N GLN A 115 -2.73 22.52 7.99
CA GLN A 115 -4.14 22.90 8.01
C GLN A 115 -5.06 21.75 8.40
N CYS A 116 -4.55 20.50 8.39
CA CYS A 116 -5.29 19.33 8.82
C CYS A 116 -5.41 19.24 10.34
N ASP A 117 -6.46 18.58 10.82
CA ASP A 117 -6.62 18.25 12.25
C ASP A 117 -5.52 17.27 12.73
N TYR A 118 -5.10 16.38 11.83
CA TYR A 118 -4.04 15.41 12.03
C TYR A 118 -3.03 15.52 10.91
N TYR A 119 -1.82 15.94 11.19
CA TYR A 119 -0.77 16.03 10.16
C TYR A 119 0.57 15.53 10.67
N TYR A 120 1.33 14.93 9.76
CA TYR A 120 2.66 14.43 10.08
C TYR A 120 3.75 15.38 9.57
N ASP A 121 4.85 15.45 10.31
CA ASP A 121 6.07 16.10 9.86
C ASP A 121 7.32 15.32 10.30
N ARG A 122 8.52 15.88 10.07
CA ARG A 122 9.82 15.33 10.48
C ARG A 122 10.04 13.87 10.19
N VAL A 123 9.56 13.41 9.02
CA VAL A 123 9.78 12.04 8.57
C VAL A 123 11.28 11.81 8.34
N SER A 124 11.86 10.86 9.05
CA SER A 124 13.30 10.54 9.01
C SER A 124 13.55 9.05 9.04
N TYR A 125 14.71 8.65 8.50
CA TYR A 125 15.19 7.28 8.56
C TYR A 125 16.40 7.19 9.51
N GLU A 126 16.37 6.19 10.41
CA GLU A 126 17.48 5.80 11.26
C GLU A 126 17.84 4.34 10.95
N GLY A 127 18.78 4.12 10.02
CA GLY A 127 19.00 2.81 9.41
C GLY A 127 17.79 2.39 8.57
N GLU A 128 17.24 1.21 8.82
CA GLU A 128 16.03 0.69 8.16
C GLU A 128 14.74 1.01 8.94
N HIS A 129 14.78 1.90 9.92
CA HIS A 129 13.64 2.34 10.72
C HIS A 129 13.15 3.71 10.27
N LEU A 130 11.86 3.91 10.18
CA LEU A 130 11.24 5.16 9.81
C LEU A 130 10.55 5.77 11.03
N PHE A 131 10.85 7.06 11.28
CA PHE A 131 10.27 7.84 12.36
C PHE A 131 9.57 9.08 11.82
N PHE A 132 8.54 9.54 12.54
CA PHE A 132 7.83 10.79 12.23
C PHE A 132 7.20 11.39 13.49
N ASP A 133 6.88 12.67 13.44
CA ASP A 133 6.04 13.33 14.43
C ASP A 133 4.61 13.43 13.89
N LEU A 134 3.62 13.27 14.77
CA LEU A 134 2.19 13.43 14.43
C LEU A 134 1.59 14.53 15.29
N HIS A 135 1.08 15.57 14.64
CA HIS A 135 0.30 16.63 15.25
C HIS A 135 -1.17 16.24 15.31
N THR A 136 -1.80 16.50 16.44
CA THR A 136 -3.21 16.20 16.70
C THR A 136 -3.88 17.39 17.37
N PRO A 137 -5.21 17.48 17.43
CA PRO A 137 -5.90 18.54 18.17
C PRO A 137 -5.52 18.62 19.65
N ASP A 138 -5.04 17.52 20.23
CA ASP A 138 -4.75 17.42 21.67
C ASP A 138 -3.24 17.52 21.99
N GLY A 139 -2.37 17.64 20.99
CA GLY A 139 -0.91 17.74 21.16
C GLY A 139 -0.11 17.05 20.08
N VAL A 140 1.16 16.77 20.33
CA VAL A 140 2.10 16.19 19.36
C VAL A 140 2.66 14.88 19.89
N LEU A 141 2.42 13.80 19.16
CA LEU A 141 3.09 12.52 19.36
C LEU A 141 4.43 12.54 18.62
N ARG A 142 5.53 12.60 19.36
CA ARG A 142 6.86 12.76 18.76
C ARG A 142 7.55 11.43 18.55
N HIS A 143 8.37 11.36 17.48
CA HIS A 143 9.27 10.23 17.21
C HIS A 143 8.53 8.89 17.26
N LEU A 144 7.47 8.79 16.47
CA LEU A 144 6.70 7.55 16.28
C LEU A 144 7.47 6.66 15.31
N GLU A 145 7.74 5.42 15.71
CA GLU A 145 8.33 4.42 14.84
C GLU A 145 7.24 3.72 14.02
N LEU A 146 7.46 3.57 12.71
CA LEU A 146 6.57 2.84 11.82
C LEU A 146 7.19 1.50 11.42
N GLY A 147 6.54 0.40 11.79
CA GLY A 147 7.04 -0.95 11.54
C GLY A 147 7.16 -1.35 10.07
N THR A 148 6.39 -0.69 9.18
CA THR A 148 6.54 -0.80 7.72
C THR A 148 7.18 0.47 7.18
N PRO A 149 8.53 0.56 7.10
CA PRO A 149 9.26 1.81 6.97
C PRO A 149 9.29 2.35 5.54
N ILE A 150 8.12 2.60 4.95
CA ILE A 150 7.99 3.32 3.68
C ILE A 150 7.17 4.58 3.85
N ARG A 151 7.58 5.65 3.18
CA ARG A 151 6.99 6.98 3.34
C ARG A 151 5.48 7.03 3.10
N ILE A 152 4.98 6.31 2.10
CA ILE A 152 3.54 6.25 1.82
C ILE A 152 2.72 5.75 3.03
N ASN A 153 3.28 4.86 3.84
CA ASN A 153 2.61 4.33 5.02
C ASN A 153 2.55 5.32 6.19
N VAL A 154 3.29 6.43 6.16
CA VAL A 154 3.14 7.50 7.17
C VAL A 154 1.76 8.14 7.06
N LEU A 155 1.28 8.39 5.84
CA LEU A 155 -0.07 8.90 5.60
C LEU A 155 -1.14 7.92 6.10
N ASN A 156 -0.99 6.63 5.78
CA ASN A 156 -1.90 5.58 6.26
C ASN A 156 -1.87 5.46 7.80
N ALA A 157 -0.68 5.53 8.40
CA ALA A 157 -0.51 5.52 9.85
C ALA A 157 -1.16 6.74 10.52
N THR A 158 -1.07 7.92 9.91
CA THR A 158 -1.73 9.14 10.38
C THR A 158 -3.24 8.95 10.50
N ALA A 159 -3.89 8.41 9.45
CA ALA A 159 -5.32 8.08 9.48
C ALA A 159 -5.65 7.04 10.57
N ALA A 160 -4.86 5.97 10.66
CA ALA A 160 -5.07 4.90 11.64
C ALA A 160 -4.90 5.39 13.08
N ILE A 161 -3.91 6.26 13.35
CA ILE A 161 -3.69 6.86 14.68
C ILE A 161 -4.80 7.85 14.99
N ALA A 162 -5.21 8.69 14.05
CA ALA A 162 -6.34 9.61 14.23
C ALA A 162 -7.62 8.84 14.61
N MET A 163 -7.93 7.74 13.91
CA MET A 163 -9.04 6.86 14.26
C MET A 163 -8.87 6.27 15.67
N ALA A 164 -7.69 5.74 15.99
CA ALA A 164 -7.40 5.12 17.28
C ALA A 164 -7.60 6.11 18.44
N LEU A 165 -7.08 7.32 18.32
CA LEU A 165 -7.27 8.39 19.32
C LEU A 165 -8.74 8.78 19.49
N ARG A 166 -9.50 8.91 18.39
CA ARG A 166 -10.93 9.26 18.42
C ARG A 166 -11.81 8.21 19.06
N VAL A 167 -11.43 6.95 18.98
CA VAL A 167 -12.16 5.85 19.68
C VAL A 167 -11.60 5.58 21.09
N GLY A 168 -10.62 6.36 21.57
CA GLY A 168 -10.19 6.37 22.96
C GLY A 168 -8.92 5.57 23.29
N LEU A 169 -8.11 5.16 22.28
CA LEU A 169 -6.80 4.57 22.55
C LEU A 169 -5.83 5.62 23.10
N THR A 170 -4.93 5.18 23.95
CA THR A 170 -3.87 6.02 24.49
C THR A 170 -2.60 5.95 23.64
N GLU A 171 -1.71 6.96 23.82
CA GLU A 171 -0.40 6.98 23.16
C GLU A 171 0.43 5.74 23.51
N GLU A 172 0.37 5.28 24.77
CA GLU A 172 1.07 4.09 25.25
C GLU A 172 0.63 2.81 24.56
N GLU A 173 -0.62 2.72 24.10
CA GLU A 173 -1.15 1.60 23.34
C GLU A 173 -0.79 1.70 21.85
N ILE A 174 -0.77 2.92 21.31
CA ILE A 174 -0.53 3.19 19.89
C ILE A 174 0.93 2.95 19.52
N ARG A 175 1.90 3.47 20.29
CA ARG A 175 3.33 3.39 19.96
C ARG A 175 3.84 1.96 19.71
N PRO A 176 3.68 1.01 20.65
CA PRO A 176 4.17 -0.35 20.41
C PRO A 176 3.40 -1.06 19.32
N ALA A 177 2.12 -0.78 19.13
CA ALA A 177 1.32 -1.39 18.07
C ALA A 177 1.75 -0.91 16.67
N LEU A 178 2.15 0.37 16.55
CA LEU A 178 2.64 0.95 15.31
C LEU A 178 4.03 0.40 14.94
N ALA A 179 4.95 0.34 15.91
CA ALA A 179 6.29 -0.18 15.72
C ALA A 179 6.32 -1.68 15.39
N ASP A 180 5.39 -2.46 15.96
CA ASP A 180 5.28 -3.90 15.70
C ASP A 180 4.46 -4.24 14.46
N TYR A 181 3.89 -3.28 13.76
CA TYR A 181 3.10 -3.53 12.55
C TYR A 181 3.99 -4.00 11.40
N ARG A 182 3.73 -5.20 10.91
CA ARG A 182 4.53 -5.87 9.87
C ARG A 182 3.96 -5.70 8.46
N GLY A 183 2.74 -5.17 8.34
CA GLY A 183 2.07 -4.99 7.06
C GLY A 183 1.14 -6.14 6.67
N ILE A 184 0.88 -6.18 5.39
CA ILE A 184 0.00 -7.12 4.71
C ILE A 184 0.84 -7.84 3.65
N HIS A 185 0.53 -9.10 3.38
CA HIS A 185 1.16 -9.85 2.30
C HIS A 185 1.15 -9.06 0.99
N ARG A 186 2.28 -9.10 0.30
CA ARG A 186 2.47 -8.45 -0.98
C ARG A 186 2.33 -6.92 -0.97
N ARG A 187 2.37 -6.26 0.19
CA ARG A 187 2.40 -4.80 0.34
C ARG A 187 3.69 -4.40 1.05
N PHE A 188 4.77 -4.24 0.29
CA PHE A 188 6.10 -3.98 0.82
C PHE A 188 6.55 -5.06 1.84
N GLU A 189 6.25 -6.32 1.55
CA GLU A 189 6.66 -7.44 2.39
C GLU A 189 8.15 -7.70 2.22
N ARG A 190 8.92 -7.60 3.32
CA ARG A 190 10.38 -7.70 3.30
C ARG A 190 10.87 -9.03 3.83
N THR A 191 11.72 -9.70 3.08
CA THR A 191 12.44 -10.91 3.51
C THR A 191 13.93 -10.71 3.32
N ARG A 192 14.71 -10.75 4.41
CA ARG A 192 16.18 -10.73 4.32
C ARG A 192 16.71 -12.13 4.09
N ILE A 193 17.66 -12.26 3.19
CA ILE A 193 18.35 -13.52 2.89
C ILE A 193 19.56 -13.63 3.82
N GLY A 194 19.56 -14.61 4.75
CA GLY A 194 20.61 -14.71 5.77
C GLY A 194 20.65 -13.52 6.73
N THR A 195 21.78 -13.31 7.39
CA THR A 195 21.94 -12.24 8.39
C THR A 195 22.28 -10.90 7.76
N ASP A 196 23.21 -10.88 6.80
CA ASP A 196 23.73 -9.66 6.16
C ASP A 196 23.51 -9.64 4.64
N GLY A 197 22.76 -10.59 4.11
CA GLY A 197 22.49 -10.72 2.69
C GLY A 197 21.45 -9.74 2.17
N PRO A 198 21.09 -9.87 0.88
CA PRO A 198 20.15 -8.97 0.23
C PRO A 198 18.74 -9.02 0.83
N VAL A 199 17.98 -7.97 0.60
CA VAL A 199 16.56 -7.90 0.97
C VAL A 199 15.71 -8.16 -0.26
N VAL A 200 14.78 -9.11 -0.16
CA VAL A 200 13.73 -9.33 -1.15
C VAL A 200 12.47 -8.61 -0.69
N ILE A 201 11.86 -7.83 -1.58
CA ILE A 201 10.62 -7.09 -1.34
C ILE A 201 9.55 -7.62 -2.30
N ASP A 202 8.44 -8.12 -1.75
CA ASP A 202 7.23 -8.47 -2.48
C ASP A 202 6.27 -7.28 -2.48
N GLU A 203 5.89 -6.82 -3.68
CA GLU A 203 5.07 -5.62 -3.84
C GLU A 203 3.97 -5.86 -4.91
N TYR A 204 2.76 -5.55 -4.56
CA TYR A 204 1.58 -5.76 -5.42
C TYR A 204 1.38 -4.67 -6.48
N ALA A 205 2.10 -3.57 -6.40
CA ALA A 205 1.95 -2.42 -7.30
C ALA A 205 1.96 -2.84 -8.78
N HIS A 206 0.96 -2.38 -9.52
CA HIS A 206 0.72 -2.78 -10.91
C HIS A 206 0.15 -1.64 -11.77
N HIS A 207 -0.01 -0.43 -11.20
CA HIS A 207 -0.30 0.80 -11.93
C HIS A 207 0.95 1.72 -11.90
N PRO A 208 1.27 2.50 -12.97
CA PRO A 208 2.52 3.28 -13.03
C PRO A 208 2.74 4.22 -11.85
N GLY A 209 1.68 4.86 -11.36
CA GLY A 209 1.73 5.73 -10.19
C GLY A 209 2.12 4.98 -8.91
N GLU A 210 1.56 3.79 -8.68
CA GLU A 210 1.91 2.92 -7.55
C GLU A 210 3.36 2.45 -7.66
N VAL A 211 3.73 1.90 -8.83
CA VAL A 211 5.10 1.43 -9.14
C VAL A 211 6.10 2.52 -8.84
N ARG A 212 5.86 3.74 -9.33
CA ARG A 212 6.76 4.88 -9.12
C ARG A 212 6.88 5.24 -7.63
N ARG A 213 5.77 5.36 -6.91
CA ARG A 213 5.76 5.70 -5.48
C ARG A 213 6.47 4.64 -4.64
N SER A 214 6.21 3.36 -4.92
CA SER A 214 6.87 2.24 -4.24
C SER A 214 8.38 2.25 -4.48
N LEU A 215 8.84 2.35 -5.73
CA LEU A 215 10.27 2.36 -6.06
C LEU A 215 11.01 3.58 -5.48
N LEU A 216 10.39 4.75 -5.45
CA LEU A 216 10.97 5.93 -4.79
C LEU A 216 11.11 5.72 -3.29
N SER A 217 10.11 5.15 -2.63
CA SER A 217 10.16 4.84 -1.19
C SER A 217 11.23 3.79 -0.88
N ILE A 218 11.40 2.79 -1.75
CA ILE A 218 12.48 1.78 -1.62
C ILE A 218 13.84 2.45 -1.76
N ARG A 219 14.01 3.36 -2.72
CA ARG A 219 15.27 4.09 -2.91
C ARG A 219 15.61 4.99 -1.71
N GLU A 220 14.60 5.62 -1.09
CA GLU A 220 14.78 6.41 0.14
C GLU A 220 15.22 5.54 1.32
N LEU A 221 14.63 4.35 1.49
CA LEU A 221 14.96 3.41 2.57
C LEU A 221 16.36 2.77 2.39
N TYR A 222 16.80 2.57 1.15
CA TYR A 222 18.05 1.92 0.79
C TYR A 222 18.97 2.84 -0.03
N PRO A 223 19.44 3.96 0.54
CA PRO A 223 20.28 4.92 -0.19
C PRO A 223 21.61 4.31 -0.60
N GLY A 224 21.99 4.50 -1.88
CA GLY A 224 23.24 3.98 -2.44
C GLY A 224 23.30 2.46 -2.66
N LYS A 225 22.23 1.73 -2.34
CA LYS A 225 22.13 0.30 -2.58
C LYS A 225 21.72 0.01 -4.03
N ARG A 226 22.24 -1.11 -4.57
CA ARG A 226 21.87 -1.58 -5.91
C ARG A 226 20.50 -2.27 -5.84
N ILE A 227 19.53 -1.69 -6.57
CA ILE A 227 18.15 -2.19 -6.62
C ILE A 227 17.94 -2.90 -7.96
N THR A 228 17.60 -4.17 -7.90
CA THR A 228 17.11 -4.95 -9.04
C THR A 228 15.62 -5.13 -8.92
N LEU A 229 14.89 -4.76 -9.96
CA LEU A 229 13.44 -4.92 -10.06
C LEU A 229 13.11 -6.06 -11.01
N VAL A 230 12.30 -7.01 -10.54
CA VAL A 230 11.55 -7.93 -11.39
C VAL A 230 10.11 -7.43 -11.44
N PHE A 231 9.63 -7.03 -12.61
CA PHE A 231 8.28 -6.51 -12.79
C PHE A 231 7.48 -7.37 -13.77
N GLN A 232 6.30 -7.79 -13.35
CA GLN A 232 5.33 -8.43 -14.24
C GLN A 232 4.24 -7.42 -14.60
N PRO A 233 4.18 -6.96 -15.87
CA PRO A 233 3.08 -6.13 -16.32
C PRO A 233 1.75 -6.91 -16.23
N HIS A 234 0.68 -6.23 -15.83
CA HIS A 234 -0.64 -6.81 -15.65
C HIS A 234 -1.62 -6.18 -16.65
N LEU A 235 -2.26 -7.01 -17.51
CA LEU A 235 -3.16 -6.69 -18.61
C LEU A 235 -2.47 -6.05 -19.83
N TYR A 236 -2.85 -6.50 -21.01
CA TYR A 236 -2.39 -5.89 -22.27
C TYR A 236 -2.94 -4.49 -22.46
N SER A 237 -4.21 -4.25 -22.10
CA SER A 237 -4.85 -2.93 -22.17
C SER A 237 -4.12 -1.91 -21.32
N ARG A 238 -3.86 -2.21 -20.05
CA ARG A 238 -3.14 -1.33 -19.13
C ARG A 238 -1.70 -1.06 -19.60
N THR A 239 -1.00 -2.09 -20.05
CA THR A 239 0.37 -1.96 -20.58
C THR A 239 0.39 -1.04 -21.79
N ARG A 240 -0.59 -1.16 -22.71
CA ARG A 240 -0.73 -0.28 -23.87
C ARG A 240 -0.99 1.16 -23.45
N ASP A 241 -1.99 1.36 -22.61
CA ASP A 241 -2.50 2.70 -22.28
C ASP A 241 -1.49 3.51 -21.45
N PHE A 242 -0.64 2.84 -20.66
CA PHE A 242 0.37 3.46 -19.79
C PHE A 242 1.81 3.12 -20.16
N MET A 243 2.07 2.71 -21.38
CA MET A 243 3.40 2.26 -21.84
C MET A 243 4.54 3.23 -21.47
N GLU A 244 4.35 4.51 -21.75
CA GLU A 244 5.35 5.57 -21.48
C GLU A 244 5.52 5.83 -19.97
N ASP A 245 4.45 5.78 -19.21
CA ASP A 245 4.50 6.05 -17.78
C ASP A 245 5.11 4.88 -17.02
N PHE A 246 4.87 3.64 -17.44
CA PHE A 246 5.62 2.49 -16.96
C PHE A 246 7.10 2.61 -17.30
N GLY A 247 7.44 2.97 -18.55
CA GLY A 247 8.84 3.19 -18.96
C GLY A 247 9.56 4.15 -18.01
N LYS A 248 8.94 5.29 -17.69
CA LYS A 248 9.50 6.29 -16.76
C LYS A 248 9.62 5.75 -15.34
N ALA A 249 8.56 5.08 -14.81
CA ALA A 249 8.55 4.55 -13.45
C ALA A 249 9.62 3.48 -13.25
N LEU A 250 9.72 2.52 -14.18
CA LEU A 250 10.67 1.41 -14.13
C LEU A 250 12.12 1.87 -14.32
N SER A 251 12.36 3.02 -14.98
CA SER A 251 13.70 3.59 -15.18
C SER A 251 14.33 4.20 -13.92
N THR A 252 13.66 4.15 -12.77
CA THR A 252 14.17 4.74 -11.52
C THR A 252 15.09 3.81 -10.72
N VAL A 253 15.30 2.59 -11.17
CA VAL A 253 16.16 1.57 -10.54
C VAL A 253 17.35 1.16 -11.41
N ASP A 254 18.31 0.46 -10.80
CA ASP A 254 19.59 0.16 -11.44
C ASP A 254 19.46 -0.94 -12.50
N ASP A 255 18.68 -1.99 -12.20
CA ASP A 255 18.45 -3.15 -13.07
C ASP A 255 16.97 -3.45 -13.18
N VAL A 256 16.50 -3.76 -14.39
CA VAL A 256 15.09 -4.11 -14.65
C VAL A 256 14.99 -5.44 -15.38
N ILE A 257 14.28 -6.36 -14.78
CA ILE A 257 13.87 -7.63 -15.39
C ILE A 257 12.36 -7.57 -15.59
N LEU A 258 11.89 -7.67 -16.82
CA LEU A 258 10.46 -7.80 -17.11
C LEU A 258 10.10 -9.27 -17.26
N ALA A 259 9.05 -9.71 -16.59
CA ALA A 259 8.37 -10.97 -16.90
C ALA A 259 7.39 -10.79 -18.06
N PRO A 260 6.93 -11.86 -18.70
CA PRO A 260 5.83 -11.81 -19.65
C PRO A 260 4.59 -11.15 -19.05
N ILE A 261 3.81 -10.44 -19.88
CA ILE A 261 2.57 -9.79 -19.44
C ILE A 261 1.60 -10.85 -18.89
N TYR A 262 1.07 -10.62 -17.69
CA TYR A 262 -0.02 -11.42 -17.15
C TYR A 262 -1.34 -10.98 -17.79
N PRO A 263 -2.00 -11.87 -18.58
CA PRO A 263 -3.16 -11.48 -19.36
C PRO A 263 -4.46 -11.36 -18.55
N ALA A 264 -4.55 -12.04 -17.39
CA ALA A 264 -5.77 -12.25 -16.64
C ALA A 264 -6.90 -12.80 -17.55
N ARG A 265 -7.82 -11.95 -18.02
CA ARG A 265 -8.95 -12.34 -18.87
C ARG A 265 -8.84 -11.78 -20.30
N GLU A 266 -7.73 -11.12 -20.61
CA GLU A 266 -7.53 -10.48 -21.92
C GLU A 266 -6.84 -11.43 -22.90
N GLU A 267 -7.18 -11.29 -24.18
CA GLU A 267 -6.44 -11.92 -25.27
C GLU A 267 -5.20 -11.08 -25.61
N PRO A 268 -4.11 -11.72 -26.08
CA PRO A 268 -2.91 -11.01 -26.48
C PRO A 268 -3.19 -9.93 -27.54
N THR A 269 -2.70 -8.71 -27.27
CA THR A 269 -2.84 -7.58 -28.18
C THR A 269 -1.59 -7.44 -29.06
N PRO A 270 -1.72 -7.46 -30.40
CA PRO A 270 -0.57 -7.35 -31.30
C PRO A 270 0.29 -6.10 -31.01
N GLY A 271 1.61 -6.29 -30.88
CA GLY A 271 2.57 -5.22 -30.61
C GLY A 271 2.66 -4.80 -29.15
N ILE A 272 1.85 -5.32 -28.24
CA ILE A 272 1.92 -5.05 -26.81
C ILE A 272 2.57 -6.25 -26.13
N THR A 273 3.86 -6.11 -25.82
CA THR A 273 4.68 -7.16 -25.20
C THR A 273 5.61 -6.55 -24.15
N SER A 274 6.21 -7.40 -23.32
CA SER A 274 7.22 -6.95 -22.36
C SER A 274 8.47 -6.40 -23.06
N GLU A 275 8.82 -6.90 -24.24
CA GLU A 275 9.91 -6.36 -25.07
C GLU A 275 9.60 -4.94 -25.56
N ALA A 276 8.35 -4.68 -25.98
CA ALA A 276 7.93 -3.34 -26.37
C ALA A 276 7.98 -2.35 -25.19
N LEU A 277 7.61 -2.80 -24.00
CA LEU A 277 7.78 -2.00 -22.78
C LEU A 277 9.24 -1.81 -22.43
N LEU A 278 10.09 -2.83 -22.61
CA LEU A 278 11.53 -2.76 -22.34
C LEU A 278 12.22 -1.65 -23.15
N GLU A 279 11.77 -1.38 -24.36
CA GLU A 279 12.30 -0.28 -25.20
C GLU A 279 12.09 1.09 -24.59
N ARG A 280 11.08 1.28 -23.72
CA ARG A 280 10.76 2.54 -23.04
C ARG A 280 11.56 2.76 -21.75
N ILE A 281 12.26 1.73 -21.28
CA ILE A 281 13.05 1.77 -20.06
C ILE A 281 14.46 2.25 -20.39
N THR A 282 14.98 3.19 -19.60
CA THR A 282 16.32 3.77 -19.80
C THR A 282 17.38 3.20 -18.83
N SER A 283 17.01 2.31 -17.90
CA SER A 283 17.97 1.64 -17.01
C SER A 283 19.06 0.94 -17.83
N PRO A 284 20.34 1.00 -17.40
CA PRO A 284 21.48 0.46 -18.16
C PRO A 284 21.44 -1.06 -18.31
N HIS A 285 20.87 -1.74 -17.35
CA HIS A 285 20.73 -3.18 -17.34
C HIS A 285 19.24 -3.54 -17.37
N LYS A 286 18.78 -4.09 -18.48
CA LYS A 286 17.37 -4.44 -18.66
C LYS A 286 17.22 -5.64 -19.59
N ARG A 287 16.25 -6.53 -19.28
CA ARG A 287 15.96 -7.70 -20.09
C ARG A 287 14.56 -8.24 -19.82
N VAL A 288 14.08 -9.13 -20.67
CA VAL A 288 12.88 -9.93 -20.44
C VAL A 288 13.31 -11.34 -20.05
N VAL A 289 12.70 -11.91 -18.99
CA VAL A 289 12.99 -13.25 -18.48
C VAL A 289 11.67 -13.96 -18.18
N PRO A 290 11.47 -15.19 -18.65
CA PRO A 290 10.32 -16.00 -18.25
C PRO A 290 10.30 -16.21 -16.72
N LEU A 291 9.09 -16.30 -16.14
CA LEU A 291 8.96 -16.43 -14.69
C LEU A 291 9.70 -17.63 -14.10
N GLU A 292 9.60 -18.78 -14.78
CA GLU A 292 10.22 -20.02 -14.36
C GLU A 292 11.76 -19.99 -14.38
N ALA A 293 12.35 -19.08 -15.13
CA ALA A 293 13.81 -18.91 -15.20
C ALA A 293 14.37 -17.91 -14.16
N LEU A 294 13.50 -17.18 -13.43
CA LEU A 294 13.93 -16.16 -12.46
C LEU A 294 14.87 -16.68 -11.37
N PRO A 295 14.66 -17.86 -10.75
CA PRO A 295 15.57 -18.34 -9.72
C PRO A 295 17.01 -18.49 -10.20
N GLU A 296 17.23 -19.12 -11.37
CA GLU A 296 18.56 -19.31 -11.97
C GLU A 296 19.17 -17.98 -12.44
N GLU A 297 18.37 -17.12 -13.04
CA GLU A 297 18.80 -15.80 -13.53
C GLU A 297 19.30 -14.92 -12.38
N LEU A 298 18.61 -14.93 -11.24
CA LEU A 298 18.92 -14.10 -10.08
C LEU A 298 20.10 -14.63 -9.26
N GLU A 299 20.42 -15.93 -9.32
CA GLU A 299 21.60 -16.51 -8.66
C GLU A 299 22.91 -15.89 -9.15
N HIS A 300 22.96 -15.54 -10.43
CA HIS A 300 24.16 -14.96 -11.06
C HIS A 300 24.15 -13.44 -11.07
N HIS A 301 23.18 -12.81 -10.40
CA HIS A 301 22.97 -11.37 -10.40
C HIS A 301 23.28 -10.77 -9.04
N SER A 302 24.12 -9.74 -9.00
CA SER A 302 24.46 -9.05 -7.74
C SER A 302 23.50 -7.89 -7.51
N PHE A 303 22.85 -7.90 -6.35
CA PHE A 303 21.96 -6.84 -5.86
C PHE A 303 22.01 -6.74 -4.34
N ASP A 304 21.71 -5.56 -3.79
CA ASP A 304 21.47 -5.36 -2.35
C ASP A 304 20.00 -5.52 -2.02
N VAL A 305 19.12 -5.07 -2.95
CA VAL A 305 17.67 -5.13 -2.83
C VAL A 305 17.09 -5.72 -4.11
N LEU A 306 16.31 -6.77 -3.97
CA LEU A 306 15.51 -7.36 -5.03
C LEU A 306 14.04 -7.00 -4.81
N VAL A 307 13.44 -6.29 -5.75
CA VAL A 307 12.00 -5.99 -5.72
C VAL A 307 11.30 -6.91 -6.70
N MET A 308 10.37 -7.72 -6.23
CA MET A 308 9.49 -8.54 -7.08
C MET A 308 8.09 -7.93 -7.07
N MET A 309 7.66 -7.40 -8.22
CA MET A 309 6.52 -6.49 -8.27
C MET A 309 5.52 -6.87 -9.36
N GLY A 310 4.24 -6.88 -9.01
CA GLY A 310 3.13 -7.13 -9.94
C GLY A 310 1.94 -7.81 -9.28
N ALA A 311 0.78 -7.77 -9.93
CA ALA A 311 -0.49 -8.35 -9.45
C ALA A 311 -0.83 -9.70 -10.09
N GLY A 312 0.09 -10.27 -10.88
CA GLY A 312 -0.10 -11.55 -11.58
C GLY A 312 0.54 -12.74 -10.86
N ASP A 313 0.83 -13.78 -11.64
CA ASP A 313 1.39 -15.05 -11.17
C ASP A 313 2.86 -14.98 -10.72
N ILE A 314 3.51 -13.84 -10.83
CA ILE A 314 4.81 -13.56 -10.20
C ILE A 314 4.82 -13.93 -8.71
N GLU A 315 3.69 -13.85 -8.03
CA GLU A 315 3.57 -14.22 -6.61
C GLU A 315 4.00 -15.65 -6.31
N PHE A 316 3.77 -16.58 -7.25
CA PHE A 316 4.14 -17.99 -7.08
C PHE A 316 5.63 -18.24 -7.27
N GLU A 317 6.36 -17.28 -7.84
CA GLU A 317 7.81 -17.38 -8.04
C GLU A 317 8.60 -16.79 -6.86
N ILE A 318 8.01 -15.87 -6.08
CA ILE A 318 8.71 -15.20 -4.97
C ILE A 318 9.24 -16.19 -3.92
N PRO A 319 8.47 -17.16 -3.42
CA PRO A 319 8.98 -18.16 -2.50
C PRO A 319 10.11 -19.01 -3.11
N LYS A 320 10.01 -19.35 -4.40
CA LYS A 320 11.02 -20.15 -5.10
C LYS A 320 12.34 -19.39 -5.23
N VAL A 321 12.26 -18.10 -5.58
CA VAL A 321 13.43 -17.21 -5.63
C VAL A 321 14.08 -17.08 -4.25
N ILE A 322 13.30 -16.83 -3.20
CA ILE A 322 13.81 -16.74 -1.82
C ILE A 322 14.50 -18.03 -1.40
N ASP A 323 13.89 -19.18 -1.64
CA ASP A 323 14.48 -20.48 -1.31
C ASP A 323 15.75 -20.76 -2.11
N HIS A 324 15.78 -20.35 -3.38
CA HIS A 324 16.95 -20.50 -4.23
C HIS A 324 18.13 -19.64 -3.74
N LEU A 325 17.88 -18.36 -3.46
CA LEU A 325 18.90 -17.43 -2.92
C LEU A 325 19.45 -17.87 -1.56
N ARG A 326 18.60 -18.44 -0.70
CA ARG A 326 19.06 -19.02 0.58
C ARG A 326 19.99 -20.20 0.42
N ARG A 327 19.78 -21.04 -0.61
CA ARG A 327 20.63 -22.21 -0.89
C ARG A 327 21.93 -21.85 -1.55
N SER A 328 21.95 -20.86 -2.42
CA SER A 328 23.15 -20.40 -3.13
C SER A 328 24.12 -19.59 -2.23
N GLY A 329 23.70 -19.22 -1.03
CA GLY A 329 24.53 -18.51 -0.07
C GLY A 329 24.75 -17.03 -0.38
N GLN A 330 23.85 -16.45 -1.16
CA GLN A 330 23.81 -15.00 -1.37
C GLN A 330 23.32 -14.27 -0.13
#